data_418101f58e32d52ef1bb6a17907f3d40
#
_entry.id   418101f58e32d52ef1bb6a17907f3d40
#
_cell.length_a   1.000
_cell.length_b   1.000
_cell.length_c   1.000
_cell.angle_alpha   90.00
_cell.angle_beta   90.00
_cell.angle_gamma   90.00
#
_symmetry.space_group_name_H-M   'P 1'
#
loop_
_entity.id
_entity.type
_entity.pdbx_description
1 polymer ?
#
loop_
_entity_poly.entity_id
_entity_poly.type
_entity_poly.pdbx_seq_one_letter_code
_entity_poly.pdbx_strand_id
1 'polypeptide(L)'
;MIDNKKIVAFICECNPFHDGHKRLIKAAKKEGNIIIAVISGNFVQRGEPAIHDKYSRAKKLLKNGVSMVIELPVEFSLSSAKYFALSSVKLLDKLGFVDKLIFGSKINDIDKLSTFADINIKCKNDTQIKELLKNGMSYSKALSIIYGKNLSSNDILAVEYITAIKELKSKIKPVCIKRVNDIPTASELRNNISKKISNDNFSDILNFKILSAKNKLIDITNTYLMTTDFYNSLIKLPNNNQSFEKIAKSLKTKNRTLANIKRVLLNIVLGIDKNDIPDIKNYPKYIRVLGVKKTFLPYLKQIKVPYLMSFAPSSYKSFIKNFPSSREVRKNNNGEFILSKSILNNIFASNLYNHFANNKLVENTTQTLFI
;
A
#
# COMPACT_ATOMS: atom_id res chain seq x y z
N MET A 1 -20.55 13.49 4.18
CA MET A 1 -21.28 13.22 5.45
C MET A 1 -22.32 12.13 5.23
N ILE A 2 -22.47 11.22 6.17
CA ILE A 2 -23.57 10.24 6.21
C ILE A 2 -24.34 10.50 7.49
N ASP A 3 -25.67 10.65 7.42
CA ASP A 3 -26.55 10.89 8.57
C ASP A 3 -26.04 12.01 9.50
N ASN A 4 -25.62 13.14 8.95
CA ASN A 4 -24.99 14.26 9.65
C ASN A 4 -23.69 13.93 10.42
N LYS A 5 -23.10 12.74 10.20
CA LYS A 5 -21.83 12.33 10.81
C LYS A 5 -20.66 12.67 9.90
N LYS A 6 -19.65 13.31 10.47
CA LYS A 6 -18.37 13.55 9.80
C LYS A 6 -17.53 12.28 9.77
N ILE A 7 -16.98 11.95 8.59
CA ILE A 7 -16.18 10.76 8.36
C ILE A 7 -14.75 11.17 8.11
N VAL A 8 -13.86 10.64 8.95
CA VAL A 8 -12.42 10.91 8.91
C VAL A 8 -11.69 9.63 8.54
N ALA A 9 -10.76 9.72 7.62
CA ALA A 9 -9.93 8.61 7.24
C ALA A 9 -8.45 8.87 7.55
N PHE A 10 -7.68 7.79 7.67
CA PHE A 10 -6.22 7.83 7.66
C PHE A 10 -5.65 6.62 6.92
N ILE A 11 -4.39 6.76 6.49
CA ILE A 11 -3.67 5.74 5.74
C ILE A 11 -2.45 5.35 6.57
N CYS A 12 -2.20 4.05 6.78
CA CYS A 12 -1.04 3.59 7.53
C CYS A 12 -0.64 2.15 7.17
N GLU A 13 0.57 1.78 7.51
CA GLU A 13 1.02 0.38 7.48
C GLU A 13 0.61 -0.36 8.75
N CYS A 14 0.53 0.30 9.90
CA CYS A 14 0.36 -0.31 11.23
C CYS A 14 1.36 -1.44 11.51
N ASN A 15 2.61 -1.26 11.15
CA ASN A 15 3.63 -2.29 11.17
C ASN A 15 4.79 -2.00 12.15
N PRO A 16 4.64 -2.32 13.47
CA PRO A 16 3.43 -2.76 14.18
C PRO A 16 2.49 -1.60 14.53
N PHE A 17 1.32 -1.92 15.12
CA PHE A 17 0.46 -0.94 15.77
C PHE A 17 1.13 -0.42 17.05
N HIS A 18 1.21 0.90 17.22
CA HIS A 18 1.91 1.55 18.33
C HIS A 18 1.19 2.84 18.79
N ASP A 19 1.70 3.49 19.82
CA ASP A 19 1.05 4.67 20.43
C ASP A 19 0.90 5.85 19.47
N GLY A 20 1.77 5.99 18.48
CA GLY A 20 1.59 6.96 17.39
C GLY A 20 0.28 6.74 16.63
N HIS A 21 -0.14 5.48 16.42
CA HIS A 21 -1.43 5.17 15.80
C HIS A 21 -2.61 5.46 16.76
N LYS A 22 -2.46 5.18 18.07
CA LYS A 22 -3.49 5.55 19.06
C LYS A 22 -3.72 7.06 19.09
N ARG A 23 -2.64 7.86 19.02
CA ARG A 23 -2.73 9.34 18.96
C ARG A 23 -3.41 9.81 17.69
N LEU A 24 -3.08 9.21 16.54
CA LEU A 24 -3.73 9.51 15.26
C LEU A 24 -5.24 9.22 15.35
N ILE A 25 -5.62 8.07 15.91
CA ILE A 25 -7.03 7.71 16.12
C ILE A 25 -7.72 8.68 17.09
N LYS A 26 -7.05 9.08 18.18
CA LYS A 26 -7.57 10.07 19.15
C LYS A 26 -7.80 11.43 18.48
N ALA A 27 -6.88 11.86 17.61
CA ALA A 27 -7.03 13.08 16.83
C ALA A 27 -8.17 12.95 15.81
N ALA A 28 -8.27 11.83 15.11
CA ALA A 28 -9.36 11.56 14.18
C ALA A 28 -10.75 11.61 14.85
N LYS A 29 -10.87 11.12 16.08
CA LYS A 29 -12.11 11.21 16.88
C LYS A 29 -12.55 12.65 17.20
N LYS A 30 -11.60 13.60 17.26
CA LYS A 30 -11.93 15.02 17.45
C LYS A 30 -12.43 15.66 16.14
N GLU A 31 -12.00 15.14 15.01
CA GLU A 31 -12.33 15.66 13.68
C GLU A 31 -13.61 15.06 13.09
N GLY A 32 -14.07 13.91 13.59
CA GLY A 32 -15.27 13.25 13.11
C GLY A 32 -15.76 12.07 13.94
N ASN A 33 -16.95 11.61 13.61
CA ASN A 33 -17.69 10.59 14.36
C ASN A 33 -17.33 9.17 13.92
N ILE A 34 -16.99 9.00 12.64
CA ILE A 34 -16.70 7.72 11.99
C ILE A 34 -15.26 7.75 11.48
N ILE A 35 -14.50 6.70 11.77
CA ILE A 35 -13.10 6.61 11.38
C ILE A 35 -12.90 5.42 10.44
N ILE A 36 -12.29 5.69 9.27
CA ILE A 36 -11.92 4.69 8.29
C ILE A 36 -10.40 4.63 8.19
N ALA A 37 -9.85 3.42 8.16
CA ALA A 37 -8.41 3.21 7.94
C ALA A 37 -8.17 2.46 6.64
N VAL A 38 -7.25 2.94 5.80
CA VAL A 38 -6.65 2.18 4.71
C VAL A 38 -5.30 1.65 5.19
N ILE A 39 -5.10 0.34 5.10
CA ILE A 39 -3.85 -0.28 5.51
C ILE A 39 -3.23 -1.12 4.39
N SER A 40 -1.91 -1.22 4.38
CA SER A 40 -1.22 -2.22 3.57
C SER A 40 -1.66 -3.63 3.94
N GLY A 41 -1.74 -4.52 2.96
CA GLY A 41 -1.93 -5.95 3.19
C GLY A 41 -0.77 -6.59 3.96
N ASN A 42 -0.46 -7.84 3.68
CA ASN A 42 0.62 -8.57 4.36
C ASN A 42 2.04 -8.12 3.95
N PHE A 43 2.17 -7.33 2.88
CA PHE A 43 3.42 -6.69 2.47
C PHE A 43 3.25 -5.17 2.54
N VAL A 44 4.29 -4.48 3.02
CA VAL A 44 4.24 -3.06 3.31
C VAL A 44 5.13 -2.23 2.37
N GLN A 45 4.89 -0.94 2.30
CA GLN A 45 5.54 0.01 1.37
C GLN A 45 7.08 0.05 1.51
N ARG A 46 7.61 -0.34 2.66
CA ARG A 46 9.06 -0.46 2.88
C ARG A 46 9.70 -1.61 2.11
N GLY A 47 8.92 -2.47 1.44
CA GLY A 47 9.40 -3.66 0.76
C GLY A 47 9.72 -4.80 1.73
N GLU A 48 8.85 -5.02 2.70
CA GLU A 48 9.00 -6.03 3.74
C GLU A 48 7.65 -6.72 4.01
N PRO A 49 7.64 -8.00 4.45
CA PRO A 49 6.47 -8.60 5.04
C PRO A 49 6.14 -7.87 6.36
N ALA A 50 4.86 -7.72 6.66
CA ALA A 50 4.43 -7.12 7.90
C ALA A 50 4.74 -8.04 9.09
N ILE A 51 5.05 -7.47 10.27
CA ILE A 51 5.32 -8.24 11.49
C ILE A 51 4.10 -9.06 11.94
N HIS A 52 2.92 -8.47 11.80
CA HIS A 52 1.65 -9.13 12.06
C HIS A 52 0.83 -9.15 10.78
N ASP A 53 0.06 -10.22 10.57
CA ASP A 53 -0.85 -10.34 9.45
C ASP A 53 -1.88 -9.19 9.41
N LYS A 54 -2.47 -8.97 8.25
CA LYS A 54 -3.40 -7.85 8.00
C LYS A 54 -4.65 -7.90 8.88
N TYR A 55 -5.16 -9.10 9.21
CA TYR A 55 -6.36 -9.25 10.05
C TYR A 55 -6.07 -8.92 11.51
N SER A 56 -4.91 -9.35 12.03
CA SER A 56 -4.45 -8.99 13.37
C SER A 56 -4.29 -7.47 13.52
N ARG A 57 -3.76 -6.80 12.48
CA ARG A 57 -3.62 -5.34 12.46
C ARG A 57 -4.99 -4.64 12.35
N ALA A 58 -5.88 -5.13 11.49
CA ALA A 58 -7.25 -4.64 11.38
C ALA A 58 -8.02 -4.77 12.70
N LYS A 59 -7.91 -5.94 13.38
CA LYS A 59 -8.54 -6.17 14.69
C LYS A 59 -8.07 -5.16 15.75
N LYS A 60 -6.75 -4.88 15.80
CA LYS A 60 -6.19 -3.85 16.70
C LYS A 60 -6.77 -2.47 16.41
N LEU A 61 -6.90 -2.07 15.13
CA LEU A 61 -7.49 -0.79 14.73
C LEU A 61 -8.96 -0.68 15.14
N LEU A 62 -9.77 -1.69 14.84
CA LEU A 62 -11.19 -1.74 15.19
C LEU A 62 -11.41 -1.64 16.71
N LYS A 63 -10.62 -2.39 17.51
CA LYS A 63 -10.66 -2.31 18.98
C LYS A 63 -10.27 -0.93 19.52
N ASN A 64 -9.45 -0.15 18.80
CA ASN A 64 -9.05 1.19 19.20
C ASN A 64 -9.96 2.31 18.68
N GLY A 65 -11.06 1.98 17.98
CA GLY A 65 -12.08 2.95 17.63
C GLY A 65 -12.24 3.24 16.15
N VAL A 66 -11.48 2.56 15.28
CA VAL A 66 -11.73 2.58 13.83
C VAL A 66 -13.03 1.85 13.53
N SER A 67 -13.85 2.38 12.63
CA SER A 67 -15.15 1.82 12.25
C SER A 67 -15.07 0.84 11.08
N MET A 68 -14.17 1.09 10.12
CA MET A 68 -13.93 0.23 8.96
C MET A 68 -12.45 0.24 8.59
N VAL A 69 -11.92 -0.93 8.25
CA VAL A 69 -10.55 -1.12 7.77
C VAL A 69 -10.57 -1.66 6.35
N ILE A 70 -9.90 -0.97 5.44
CA ILE A 70 -9.78 -1.28 4.02
C ILE A 70 -8.35 -1.73 3.74
N GLU A 71 -8.19 -2.75 2.92
CA GLU A 71 -6.90 -3.20 2.41
C GLU A 71 -6.51 -2.42 1.15
N LEU A 72 -5.29 -1.88 1.15
CA LEU A 72 -4.65 -1.42 -0.07
C LEU A 72 -4.08 -2.64 -0.81
N PRO A 73 -4.46 -2.88 -2.08
CA PRO A 73 -3.95 -4.02 -2.84
C PRO A 73 -2.43 -4.06 -2.89
N VAL A 74 -1.85 -5.28 -2.94
CA VAL A 74 -0.42 -5.52 -2.76
C VAL A 74 0.45 -4.79 -3.78
N GLU A 75 0.01 -4.68 -5.01
CA GLU A 75 0.71 -3.95 -6.08
C GLU A 75 0.87 -2.46 -5.78
N PHE A 76 -0.07 -1.86 -5.03
CA PHE A 76 0.02 -0.47 -4.58
C PHE A 76 0.73 -0.35 -3.24
N SER A 77 0.62 -1.34 -2.39
CA SER A 77 1.39 -1.41 -1.14
C SER A 77 2.89 -1.50 -1.40
N LEU A 78 3.29 -2.26 -2.44
CA LEU A 78 4.69 -2.41 -2.87
C LEU A 78 5.09 -1.41 -3.96
N SER A 79 4.54 -0.20 -3.94
CA SER A 79 4.84 0.84 -4.91
C SER A 79 5.61 2.03 -4.30
N SER A 80 5.92 3.04 -5.13
CA SER A 80 6.51 4.29 -4.66
C SER A 80 5.55 5.08 -3.76
N ALA A 81 6.06 6.02 -2.97
CA ALA A 81 5.23 6.89 -2.11
C ALA A 81 4.10 7.56 -2.89
N LYS A 82 4.37 8.04 -4.10
CA LYS A 82 3.38 8.65 -5.01
C LYS A 82 2.22 7.71 -5.30
N TYR A 83 2.49 6.51 -5.76
CA TYR A 83 1.45 5.57 -6.15
C TYR A 83 0.76 4.91 -4.96
N PHE A 84 1.48 4.70 -3.87
CA PHE A 84 0.90 4.32 -2.59
C PHE A 84 -0.13 5.36 -2.12
N ALA A 85 0.23 6.64 -2.14
CA ALA A 85 -0.65 7.74 -1.74
C ALA A 85 -1.84 7.89 -2.69
N LEU A 86 -1.59 7.93 -4.01
CA LEU A 86 -2.63 8.10 -5.02
C LEU A 86 -3.69 6.99 -4.93
N SER A 87 -3.26 5.73 -4.84
CA SER A 87 -4.18 4.59 -4.79
C SER A 87 -4.96 4.55 -3.47
N SER A 88 -4.32 4.91 -2.35
CA SER A 88 -4.99 4.97 -1.06
C SER A 88 -6.03 6.10 -1.00
N VAL A 89 -5.69 7.30 -1.48
CA VAL A 89 -6.62 8.43 -1.55
C VAL A 89 -7.77 8.10 -2.49
N LYS A 90 -7.50 7.45 -3.61
CA LYS A 90 -8.54 7.04 -4.57
C LYS A 90 -9.52 6.02 -3.99
N LEU A 91 -9.06 5.06 -3.16
CA LEU A 91 -9.96 4.17 -2.43
C LEU A 91 -10.91 4.95 -1.53
N LEU A 92 -10.40 5.96 -0.82
CA LEU A 92 -11.20 6.81 0.05
C LEU A 92 -12.17 7.71 -0.72
N ASP A 93 -11.70 8.31 -1.82
CA ASP A 93 -12.52 9.15 -2.69
C ASP A 93 -13.68 8.37 -3.32
N LYS A 94 -13.42 7.14 -3.76
CA LYS A 94 -14.43 6.23 -4.30
C LYS A 94 -15.55 5.87 -3.32
N LEU A 95 -15.33 5.96 -2.01
CA LEU A 95 -16.39 5.80 -1.03
C LEU A 95 -17.45 6.91 -1.15
N GLY A 96 -17.06 8.09 -1.63
CA GLY A 96 -17.97 9.21 -1.91
C GLY A 96 -18.45 9.98 -0.67
N PHE A 97 -18.07 9.56 0.54
CA PHE A 97 -18.56 10.13 1.79
C PHE A 97 -17.47 10.46 2.83
N VAL A 98 -16.20 10.35 2.46
CA VAL A 98 -15.08 10.71 3.35
C VAL A 98 -14.91 12.23 3.33
N ASP A 99 -14.97 12.86 4.51
CA ASP A 99 -14.85 14.33 4.62
C ASP A 99 -13.40 14.77 4.79
N LYS A 100 -12.60 14.02 5.57
CA LYS A 100 -11.23 14.42 5.93
C LYS A 100 -10.25 13.25 5.84
N LEU A 101 -9.02 13.54 5.41
CA LEU A 101 -7.87 12.65 5.50
C LEU A 101 -6.89 13.23 6.52
N ILE A 102 -6.70 12.52 7.65
CA ILE A 102 -5.79 12.93 8.71
C ILE A 102 -4.48 12.15 8.63
N PHE A 103 -3.34 12.82 8.79
CA PHE A 103 -2.01 12.22 8.75
C PHE A 103 -1.02 12.95 9.66
N GLY A 104 0.05 12.26 10.05
CA GLY A 104 1.11 12.83 10.87
C GLY A 104 2.20 13.49 10.04
N SER A 105 2.60 14.72 10.38
CA SER A 105 3.69 15.47 9.76
C SER A 105 4.63 16.07 10.82
N LYS A 106 5.93 16.14 10.51
CA LYS A 106 6.89 16.92 11.31
C LYS A 106 6.76 18.41 11.05
N ILE A 107 6.42 18.79 9.82
CA ILE A 107 6.21 20.18 9.41
C ILE A 107 4.99 20.76 10.13
N ASN A 108 3.91 19.98 10.26
CA ASN A 108 2.65 20.33 10.94
C ASN A 108 2.07 21.69 10.48
N ASP A 109 2.20 21.99 9.20
CA ASP A 109 1.71 23.18 8.55
C ASP A 109 1.09 22.76 7.22
N ILE A 110 -0.25 22.83 7.15
CA ILE A 110 -1.01 22.32 6.00
C ILE A 110 -0.79 23.19 4.75
N ASP A 111 -0.63 24.50 4.92
CA ASP A 111 -0.46 25.42 3.81
C ASP A 111 0.91 25.22 3.15
N LYS A 112 1.95 25.03 3.97
CA LYS A 112 3.28 24.70 3.49
C LYS A 112 3.33 23.36 2.78
N LEU A 113 2.68 22.32 3.35
CA LEU A 113 2.57 21.01 2.70
C LEU A 113 1.77 21.09 1.39
N SER A 114 0.74 21.96 1.35
CA SER A 114 -0.06 22.22 0.15
C SER A 114 0.75 22.92 -0.93
N THR A 115 1.60 23.89 -0.57
CA THR A 115 2.55 24.54 -1.50
C THR A 115 3.51 23.50 -2.12
N PHE A 116 4.06 22.59 -1.32
CA PHE A 116 4.89 21.50 -1.84
C PHE A 116 4.11 20.57 -2.78
N ALA A 117 2.85 20.31 -2.50
CA ALA A 117 2.01 19.51 -3.38
C ALA A 117 1.75 20.23 -4.72
N ASP A 118 1.58 21.56 -4.72
CA ASP A 118 1.43 22.36 -5.95
C ASP A 118 2.71 22.34 -6.79
N ILE A 119 3.87 22.44 -6.13
CA ILE A 119 5.17 22.25 -6.78
C ILE A 119 5.24 20.84 -7.41
N ASN A 120 4.86 19.79 -6.67
CA ASN A 120 4.83 18.41 -7.18
C ASN A 120 3.99 18.28 -8.45
N ILE A 121 2.83 18.91 -8.50
CA ILE A 121 1.92 18.86 -9.66
C ILE A 121 2.55 19.59 -10.85
N LYS A 122 3.09 20.78 -10.63
CA LYS A 122 3.76 21.58 -11.67
C LYS A 122 4.99 20.86 -12.23
N CYS A 123 5.81 20.29 -11.34
CA CYS A 123 7.07 19.65 -11.69
C CYS A 123 6.93 18.26 -12.36
N LYS A 124 5.72 17.71 -12.53
CA LYS A 124 5.54 16.43 -13.26
C LYS A 124 6.11 16.43 -14.67
N ASN A 125 6.10 17.59 -15.32
CA ASN A 125 6.63 17.79 -16.67
C ASN A 125 7.95 18.58 -16.68
N ASP A 126 8.48 18.94 -15.51
CA ASP A 126 9.64 19.80 -15.37
C ASP A 126 10.92 19.08 -15.80
N THR A 127 11.68 19.73 -16.65
CA THR A 127 12.99 19.28 -17.12
C THR A 127 13.97 19.13 -15.96
N GLN A 128 13.89 19.97 -14.93
CA GLN A 128 14.80 19.96 -13.79
C GLN A 128 14.69 18.66 -12.96
N ILE A 129 13.48 18.18 -12.66
CA ILE A 129 13.33 16.85 -12.00
C ILE A 129 13.87 15.74 -12.89
N LYS A 130 13.55 15.78 -14.18
CA LYS A 130 14.02 14.76 -15.13
C LYS A 130 15.54 14.74 -15.22
N GLU A 131 16.20 15.89 -15.21
CA GLU A 131 17.66 16.02 -15.18
C GLU A 131 18.26 15.48 -13.89
N LEU A 132 17.71 15.87 -12.74
CA LEU A 132 18.18 15.38 -11.45
C LEU A 132 18.08 13.84 -11.35
N LEU A 133 16.99 13.27 -11.88
CA LEU A 133 16.81 11.82 -11.94
C LEU A 133 17.73 11.15 -12.97
N LYS A 134 17.97 11.79 -14.16
CA LYS A 134 18.96 11.31 -15.16
C LYS A 134 20.36 11.33 -14.58
N ASN A 135 20.72 12.36 -13.80
CA ASN A 135 21.99 12.44 -13.08
C ASN A 135 22.08 11.49 -11.89
N GLY A 136 21.13 10.57 -11.81
CA GLY A 136 21.12 9.46 -10.89
C GLY A 136 20.69 9.79 -9.46
N MET A 137 20.02 10.90 -9.25
CA MET A 137 19.51 11.27 -7.93
C MET A 137 18.24 10.49 -7.58
N SER A 138 18.07 10.07 -6.32
CA SER A 138 16.79 9.48 -5.89
C SER A 138 15.67 10.55 -5.93
N TYR A 139 14.45 10.11 -6.24
CA TYR A 139 13.28 11.01 -6.33
C TYR A 139 13.09 11.87 -5.06
N SER A 140 13.24 11.27 -3.88
CA SER A 140 13.14 12.01 -2.61
C SER A 140 14.21 13.07 -2.45
N LYS A 141 15.43 12.82 -2.94
CA LYS A 141 16.53 13.80 -2.90
C LYS A 141 16.31 14.92 -3.92
N ALA A 142 15.85 14.57 -5.12
CA ALA A 142 15.47 15.55 -6.13
C ALA A 142 14.37 16.50 -5.61
N LEU A 143 13.32 15.94 -4.98
CA LEU A 143 12.29 16.76 -4.34
C LEU A 143 12.84 17.65 -3.21
N SER A 144 13.76 17.13 -2.39
CA SER A 144 14.37 17.94 -1.33
C SER A 144 15.11 19.16 -1.86
N ILE A 145 15.76 19.05 -3.03
CA ILE A 145 16.41 20.18 -3.69
C ILE A 145 15.37 21.19 -4.16
N ILE A 146 14.33 20.74 -4.83
CA ILE A 146 13.27 21.61 -5.37
C ILE A 146 12.49 22.32 -4.25
N TYR A 147 12.25 21.62 -3.14
CA TYR A 147 11.58 22.23 -1.97
C TYR A 147 12.52 23.12 -1.13
N GLY A 148 13.84 23.13 -1.43
CA GLY A 148 14.83 23.80 -0.60
C GLY A 148 14.92 23.25 0.82
N LYS A 149 14.41 22.02 1.07
CA LYS A 149 14.34 21.43 2.40
C LYS A 149 14.32 19.90 2.35
N ASN A 150 15.09 19.27 3.26
CA ASN A 150 15.01 17.83 3.48
C ASN A 150 13.69 17.47 4.17
N LEU A 151 12.85 16.67 3.49
CA LEU A 151 11.61 16.16 4.03
C LEU A 151 11.81 14.82 4.71
N SER A 152 11.17 14.63 5.86
CA SER A 152 11.06 13.29 6.46
C SER A 152 10.20 12.37 5.57
N SER A 153 10.35 11.06 5.71
CA SER A 153 9.52 10.09 4.96
C SER A 153 8.01 10.31 5.14
N ASN A 154 7.60 10.82 6.32
CA ASN A 154 6.19 11.11 6.56
C ASN A 154 5.75 12.42 5.94
N ASP A 155 6.63 13.44 5.90
CA ASP A 155 6.31 14.68 5.20
C ASP A 155 6.21 14.45 3.69
N ILE A 156 7.06 13.58 3.13
CA ILE A 156 6.94 13.13 1.73
C ILE A 156 5.57 12.49 1.50
N LEU A 157 5.14 11.55 2.37
CA LEU A 157 3.82 10.94 2.24
C LEU A 157 2.69 11.96 2.42
N ALA A 158 2.82 12.91 3.36
CA ALA A 158 1.85 13.98 3.55
C ALA A 158 1.68 14.83 2.28
N VAL A 159 2.78 15.22 1.65
CA VAL A 159 2.76 15.95 0.37
C VAL A 159 2.12 15.10 -0.73
N GLU A 160 2.46 13.80 -0.83
CA GLU A 160 1.88 12.92 -1.84
C GLU A 160 0.36 12.69 -1.61
N TYR A 161 -0.12 12.66 -0.37
CA TYR A 161 -1.57 12.61 -0.09
C TYR A 161 -2.28 13.87 -0.57
N ILE A 162 -1.73 15.05 -0.28
CA ILE A 162 -2.31 16.32 -0.73
C ILE A 162 -2.26 16.42 -2.26
N THR A 163 -1.14 16.02 -2.86
CA THR A 163 -0.98 15.93 -4.32
C THR A 163 -2.09 15.04 -4.93
N ALA A 164 -2.31 13.85 -4.37
CA ALA A 164 -3.34 12.93 -4.82
C ALA A 164 -4.75 13.51 -4.69
N ILE A 165 -5.07 14.18 -3.57
CA ILE A 165 -6.35 14.86 -3.36
C ILE A 165 -6.59 15.91 -4.45
N LYS A 166 -5.59 16.76 -4.73
CA LYS A 166 -5.67 17.81 -5.77
C LYS A 166 -5.82 17.21 -7.17
N GLU A 167 -5.02 16.20 -7.52
CA GLU A 167 -5.05 15.56 -8.85
C GLU A 167 -6.36 14.83 -9.14
N LEU A 168 -6.95 14.19 -8.13
CA LEU A 168 -8.24 13.53 -8.21
C LEU A 168 -9.41 14.53 -8.15
N LYS A 169 -9.14 15.82 -7.90
CA LYS A 169 -10.17 16.83 -7.62
C LYS A 169 -11.12 16.36 -6.51
N SER A 170 -10.59 15.65 -5.53
CA SER A 170 -11.34 15.06 -4.43
C SER A 170 -11.86 16.13 -3.48
N LYS A 171 -13.04 15.91 -2.92
CA LYS A 171 -13.64 16.77 -1.89
C LYS A 171 -13.07 16.53 -0.49
N ILE A 172 -12.19 15.54 -0.33
CA ILE A 172 -11.57 15.18 0.95
C ILE A 172 -10.64 16.32 1.40
N LYS A 173 -10.85 16.81 2.63
CA LYS A 173 -10.01 17.87 3.21
C LYS A 173 -8.79 17.25 3.92
N PRO A 174 -7.56 17.63 3.58
CA PRO A 174 -6.37 17.16 4.29
C PRO A 174 -6.25 17.81 5.67
N VAL A 175 -5.87 17.04 6.69
CA VAL A 175 -5.63 17.52 8.05
C VAL A 175 -4.32 16.94 8.55
N CYS A 176 -3.37 17.79 8.93
CA CYS A 176 -2.12 17.35 9.52
C CYS A 176 -2.15 17.44 11.05
N ILE A 177 -1.46 16.48 11.70
CA ILE A 177 -1.20 16.52 13.14
C ILE A 177 0.30 16.46 13.38
N LYS A 178 0.75 17.19 14.42
CA LYS A 178 2.16 17.21 14.82
C LYS A 178 2.61 15.81 15.28
N ARG A 179 3.67 15.30 14.64
CA ARG A 179 4.37 14.13 15.15
C ARG A 179 5.19 14.50 16.39
N VAL A 180 5.10 13.67 17.40
CA VAL A 180 5.86 13.83 18.64
C VAL A 180 7.05 12.88 18.62
N ASN A 181 8.21 13.36 19.05
CA ASN A 181 9.46 12.60 19.02
C ASN A 181 9.59 11.62 20.20
N ASP A 182 8.75 11.76 21.24
CA ASP A 182 8.84 11.02 22.52
C ASP A 182 8.24 9.61 22.47
N ILE A 183 7.83 9.16 21.26
CA ILE A 183 7.27 7.83 21.07
C ILE A 183 8.23 7.01 20.21
N PRO A 184 8.56 5.78 20.60
CA PRO A 184 9.38 4.90 19.78
C PRO A 184 8.87 4.83 18.35
N THR A 185 9.76 5.02 17.40
CA THR A 185 9.39 4.92 15.98
C THR A 185 9.02 3.48 15.64
N ALA A 186 8.20 3.29 14.60
CA ALA A 186 7.90 1.95 14.10
C ALA A 186 9.17 1.17 13.72
N SER A 187 10.27 1.84 13.38
CA SER A 187 11.56 1.22 13.07
C SER A 187 12.23 0.67 14.32
N GLU A 188 12.28 1.43 15.40
CA GLU A 188 12.81 0.98 16.70
C GLU A 188 12.01 -0.19 17.24
N LEU A 189 10.68 -0.09 17.21
CA LEU A 189 9.81 -1.20 17.63
C LEU A 189 10.02 -2.47 16.80
N ARG A 190 10.23 -2.36 15.47
CA ARG A 190 10.52 -3.52 14.63
C ARG A 190 11.82 -4.22 14.96
N ASN A 191 12.83 -3.49 15.44
CA ASN A 191 14.12 -4.07 15.83
C ASN A 191 14.00 -4.88 17.13
N ASN A 192 13.05 -4.53 17.99
CA ASN A 192 12.86 -5.15 19.32
C ASN A 192 11.79 -6.26 19.32
N ILE A 193 11.14 -6.54 18.19
CA ILE A 193 10.12 -7.60 18.11
C ILE A 193 10.71 -8.79 17.36
N SER A 194 10.59 -9.98 17.94
CA SER A 194 10.88 -11.24 17.23
C SER A 194 9.95 -11.37 16.02
N LYS A 195 10.50 -11.34 14.82
CA LYS A 195 9.74 -11.44 13.58
C LYS A 195 9.48 -12.90 13.26
N LYS A 196 8.21 -13.27 13.06
CA LYS A 196 7.84 -14.59 12.54
C LYS A 196 8.22 -14.77 11.07
N ILE A 197 8.37 -13.67 10.33
CA ILE A 197 8.66 -13.66 8.90
C ILE A 197 9.52 -12.43 8.54
N SER A 198 10.47 -12.65 7.65
CA SER A 198 11.35 -11.62 7.08
C SER A 198 11.46 -11.79 5.58
N ASN A 199 12.15 -10.88 4.89
CA ASN A 199 12.43 -11.04 3.47
C ASN A 199 13.24 -12.29 3.16
N ASP A 200 14.13 -12.71 4.06
CA ASP A 200 14.98 -13.87 3.85
C ASP A 200 14.19 -15.19 3.75
N ASN A 201 12.94 -15.24 4.24
CA ASN A 201 12.05 -16.37 4.00
C ASN A 201 11.71 -16.58 2.52
N PHE A 202 11.87 -15.56 1.69
CA PHE A 202 11.62 -15.62 0.25
C PHE A 202 12.89 -15.81 -0.59
N SER A 203 14.04 -16.06 0.05
CA SER A 203 15.33 -16.16 -0.64
C SER A 203 15.35 -17.24 -1.71
N ASP A 204 14.86 -18.44 -1.43
CA ASP A 204 14.87 -19.56 -2.37
C ASP A 204 14.00 -19.29 -3.61
N ILE A 205 12.81 -18.72 -3.40
CA ILE A 205 11.91 -18.30 -4.50
C ILE A 205 12.59 -17.24 -5.36
N LEU A 206 13.24 -16.26 -4.73
CA LEU A 206 13.92 -15.19 -5.44
C LEU A 206 15.12 -15.73 -6.25
N ASN A 207 15.97 -16.55 -5.63
CA ASN A 207 17.12 -17.17 -6.30
C ASN A 207 16.68 -18.06 -7.46
N PHE A 208 15.64 -18.89 -7.29
CA PHE A 208 15.05 -19.68 -8.36
C PHE A 208 14.61 -18.82 -9.55
N LYS A 209 13.88 -17.74 -9.29
CA LYS A 209 13.40 -16.84 -10.36
C LYS A 209 14.55 -16.11 -11.05
N ILE A 210 15.56 -15.66 -10.31
CA ILE A 210 16.75 -15.03 -10.90
C ILE A 210 17.51 -16.04 -11.79
N LEU A 211 17.75 -17.26 -11.30
CA LEU A 211 18.42 -18.30 -12.05
C LEU A 211 17.65 -18.69 -13.32
N SER A 212 16.34 -18.85 -13.20
CA SER A 212 15.46 -19.14 -14.34
C SER A 212 15.49 -18.02 -15.39
N ALA A 213 15.52 -16.75 -14.96
CA ALA A 213 15.63 -15.60 -15.86
C ALA A 213 16.99 -15.53 -16.56
N LYS A 214 18.09 -15.84 -15.86
CA LYS A 214 19.43 -15.92 -16.45
C LYS A 214 19.51 -16.98 -17.56
N ASN A 215 18.82 -18.11 -17.36
CA ASN A 215 18.75 -19.21 -18.32
C ASN A 215 17.62 -19.01 -19.36
N LYS A 216 17.00 -17.82 -19.40
CA LYS A 216 15.92 -17.48 -20.35
C LYS A 216 14.67 -18.38 -20.27
N LEU A 217 14.46 -19.06 -19.14
CA LEU A 217 13.29 -19.91 -18.92
C LEU A 217 12.04 -19.09 -18.53
N ILE A 218 12.26 -17.93 -17.91
CA ILE A 218 11.20 -16.96 -17.58
C ILE A 218 11.65 -15.55 -17.92
N ASP A 219 10.72 -14.66 -18.22
CA ASP A 219 10.98 -13.23 -18.37
C ASP A 219 10.54 -12.47 -17.12
N ILE A 220 11.48 -11.78 -16.48
CA ILE A 220 11.22 -10.89 -15.34
C ILE A 220 11.40 -9.41 -15.68
N THR A 221 11.68 -9.06 -16.96
CA THR A 221 11.90 -7.66 -17.38
C THR A 221 10.63 -6.83 -17.23
N ASN A 222 9.47 -7.47 -17.33
CA ASN A 222 8.17 -6.83 -17.17
C ASN A 222 7.71 -6.73 -15.71
N THR A 223 8.51 -7.19 -14.72
CA THR A 223 8.18 -7.05 -13.31
C THR A 223 7.90 -5.59 -12.95
N TYR A 224 6.87 -5.35 -12.13
CA TYR A 224 6.50 -4.01 -11.68
C TYR A 224 7.67 -3.31 -10.97
N LEU A 225 7.91 -2.06 -11.30
CA LEU A 225 9.05 -1.23 -10.87
C LEU A 225 10.43 -1.65 -11.42
N MET A 226 10.53 -2.71 -12.21
CA MET A 226 11.78 -3.10 -12.88
C MET A 226 12.20 -2.06 -13.91
N THR A 227 13.45 -1.64 -13.88
CA THR A 227 14.09 -0.85 -14.92
C THR A 227 15.15 -1.69 -15.62
N THR A 228 15.53 -1.32 -16.85
CA THR A 228 16.58 -2.00 -17.61
C THR A 228 17.90 -2.06 -16.82
N ASP A 229 18.30 -0.94 -16.20
CA ASP A 229 19.54 -0.89 -15.40
C ASP A 229 19.48 -1.78 -14.16
N PHE A 230 18.27 -1.88 -13.52
CA PHE A 230 18.10 -2.78 -12.39
C PHE A 230 18.20 -4.23 -12.83
N TYR A 231 17.51 -4.60 -13.91
CA TYR A 231 17.58 -5.94 -14.50
C TYR A 231 19.01 -6.34 -14.84
N ASN A 232 19.75 -5.48 -15.57
CA ASN A 232 21.15 -5.74 -15.94
C ASN A 232 22.05 -5.91 -14.71
N SER A 233 21.80 -5.13 -13.64
CA SER A 233 22.54 -5.29 -12.39
C SER A 233 22.20 -6.60 -11.69
N LEU A 234 20.93 -7.00 -11.69
CA LEU A 234 20.43 -8.22 -11.05
C LEU A 234 20.99 -9.49 -11.73
N ILE A 235 20.97 -9.52 -13.07
CA ILE A 235 21.45 -10.68 -13.84
C ILE A 235 22.97 -10.88 -13.71
N LYS A 236 23.74 -9.83 -13.46
CA LYS A 236 25.18 -9.91 -13.24
C LYS A 236 25.59 -10.48 -11.87
N LEU A 237 24.65 -10.62 -10.93
CA LEU A 237 24.97 -11.23 -9.62
C LEU A 237 25.45 -12.68 -9.81
N PRO A 238 26.36 -13.19 -8.95
CA PRO A 238 26.82 -14.58 -9.04
C PRO A 238 25.67 -15.58 -8.83
N ASN A 239 25.83 -16.79 -9.42
CA ASN A 239 24.84 -17.89 -9.32
C ASN A 239 25.02 -18.71 -8.03
N ASN A 240 25.16 -18.03 -6.89
CA ASN A 240 25.19 -18.67 -5.58
C ASN A 240 23.92 -18.36 -4.81
N ASN A 241 23.47 -19.32 -4.02
CA ASN A 241 22.30 -19.10 -3.18
C ASN A 241 22.60 -18.01 -2.15
N GLN A 242 21.97 -16.86 -2.29
CA GLN A 242 22.14 -15.70 -1.42
C GLN A 242 20.83 -15.38 -0.70
N SER A 243 20.94 -14.87 0.54
CA SER A 243 19.75 -14.36 1.22
C SER A 243 19.20 -13.13 0.49
N PHE A 244 17.89 -12.93 0.57
CA PHE A 244 17.19 -11.78 -0.02
C PHE A 244 17.85 -10.46 0.39
N GLU A 245 18.20 -10.33 1.68
CA GLU A 245 18.81 -9.11 2.21
C GLU A 245 20.24 -8.90 1.63
N LYS A 246 21.00 -9.97 1.39
CA LYS A 246 22.33 -9.89 0.75
C LYS A 246 22.19 -9.42 -0.70
N ILE A 247 21.26 -9.99 -1.46
CA ILE A 247 20.93 -9.56 -2.83
C ILE A 247 20.53 -8.09 -2.84
N ALA A 248 19.64 -7.69 -1.92
CA ALA A 248 19.20 -6.30 -1.84
C ALA A 248 20.33 -5.31 -1.53
N LYS A 249 21.26 -5.69 -0.65
CA LYS A 249 22.44 -4.87 -0.31
C LYS A 249 23.41 -4.75 -1.49
N SER A 250 23.63 -5.82 -2.24
CA SER A 250 24.54 -5.84 -3.41
C SER A 250 24.05 -4.93 -4.54
N LEU A 251 22.72 -4.76 -4.66
CA LEU A 251 22.11 -3.91 -5.68
C LEU A 251 22.00 -2.43 -5.26
N LYS A 252 22.40 -2.10 -4.01
CA LYS A 252 22.30 -0.72 -3.49
C LYS A 252 23.30 0.19 -4.20
N THR A 253 22.83 1.34 -4.66
CA THR A 253 23.63 2.41 -5.25
C THR A 253 23.28 3.75 -4.60
N LYS A 254 24.03 4.82 -4.92
CA LYS A 254 23.66 6.19 -4.46
C LYS A 254 22.26 6.59 -4.86
N ASN A 255 21.74 6.04 -5.95
CA ASN A 255 20.48 6.41 -6.60
C ASN A 255 19.32 5.46 -6.31
N ARG A 256 19.62 4.26 -5.77
CA ARG A 256 18.62 3.25 -5.44
C ARG A 256 18.57 3.05 -3.93
N THR A 257 17.46 3.45 -3.32
CA THR A 257 17.22 3.21 -1.89
C THR A 257 16.97 1.72 -1.65
N LEU A 258 17.35 1.22 -0.49
CA LEU A 258 17.12 -0.19 -0.12
C LEU A 258 15.63 -0.58 -0.18
N ALA A 259 14.74 0.33 0.23
CA ALA A 259 13.30 0.10 0.15
C ALA A 259 12.80 -0.04 -1.31
N ASN A 260 13.37 0.74 -2.25
CA ASN A 260 13.03 0.59 -3.67
C ASN A 260 13.47 -0.79 -4.20
N ILE A 261 14.71 -1.19 -3.89
CA ILE A 261 15.24 -2.49 -4.29
C ILE A 261 14.39 -3.63 -3.75
N LYS A 262 14.09 -3.61 -2.45
CA LYS A 262 13.26 -4.63 -1.80
C LYS A 262 11.87 -4.75 -2.42
N ARG A 263 11.26 -3.63 -2.82
CA ARG A 263 9.98 -3.66 -3.54
C ARG A 263 10.08 -4.37 -4.88
N VAL A 264 11.11 -4.07 -5.67
CA VAL A 264 11.33 -4.76 -6.96
C VAL A 264 11.52 -6.26 -6.74
N LEU A 265 12.38 -6.64 -5.79
CA LEU A 265 12.64 -8.05 -5.49
C LEU A 265 11.38 -8.78 -4.99
N LEU A 266 10.56 -8.15 -4.15
CA LEU A 266 9.27 -8.71 -3.73
C LEU A 266 8.27 -8.80 -4.89
N ASN A 267 8.26 -7.83 -5.82
CA ASN A 267 7.42 -7.92 -7.02
C ASN A 267 7.86 -9.10 -7.92
N ILE A 268 9.17 -9.41 -8.00
CA ILE A 268 9.65 -10.63 -8.65
C ILE A 268 9.10 -11.86 -7.93
N VAL A 269 9.25 -11.95 -6.60
CA VAL A 269 8.76 -13.07 -5.79
C VAL A 269 7.26 -13.29 -5.99
N LEU A 270 6.49 -12.22 -5.96
CA LEU A 270 5.03 -12.26 -6.06
C LEU A 270 4.52 -12.38 -7.50
N GLY A 271 5.37 -12.21 -8.52
CA GLY A 271 4.96 -12.24 -9.92
C GLY A 271 4.05 -11.08 -10.32
N ILE A 272 4.28 -9.90 -9.75
CA ILE A 272 3.52 -8.69 -10.07
C ILE A 272 4.17 -7.99 -11.25
N ASP A 273 3.46 -7.88 -12.37
CA ASP A 273 3.95 -7.30 -13.62
C ASP A 273 3.44 -5.88 -13.84
N LYS A 274 4.12 -5.13 -14.71
CA LYS A 274 3.69 -3.79 -15.16
C LYS A 274 2.32 -3.84 -15.81
N ASN A 275 2.01 -4.91 -16.54
CA ASN A 275 0.72 -5.09 -17.21
C ASN A 275 -0.43 -5.34 -16.24
N ASP A 276 -0.15 -5.79 -15.02
CA ASP A 276 -1.17 -5.95 -13.97
C ASP A 276 -1.75 -4.59 -13.53
N ILE A 277 -1.01 -3.50 -13.82
CA ILE A 277 -1.37 -2.13 -13.47
C ILE A 277 -1.26 -1.23 -14.70
N PRO A 278 -2.01 -1.51 -15.78
CA PRO A 278 -1.84 -0.82 -17.06
C PRO A 278 -2.20 0.68 -16.99
N ASP A 279 -3.08 1.05 -16.07
CA ASP A 279 -3.46 2.44 -15.82
C ASP A 279 -3.66 2.69 -14.33
N ILE A 280 -2.58 3.07 -13.67
CA ILE A 280 -2.59 3.37 -12.23
C ILE A 280 -3.58 4.48 -11.86
N LYS A 281 -3.95 5.35 -12.81
CA LYS A 281 -4.96 6.40 -12.59
C LYS A 281 -6.37 5.82 -12.46
N ASN A 282 -6.63 4.63 -13.01
CA ASN A 282 -7.92 3.95 -12.94
C ASN A 282 -8.00 2.86 -11.88
N TYR A 283 -6.90 2.53 -11.21
CA TYR A 283 -6.83 1.57 -10.11
C TYR A 283 -6.79 2.26 -8.75
N PRO A 284 -7.19 1.59 -7.64
CA PRO A 284 -7.83 0.27 -7.54
C PRO A 284 -9.27 0.27 -8.06
N LYS A 285 -9.73 -0.86 -8.61
CA LYS A 285 -11.10 -1.00 -9.17
C LYS A 285 -12.12 -1.54 -8.19
N TYR A 286 -11.69 -2.09 -7.06
CA TYR A 286 -12.55 -2.61 -6.00
C TYR A 286 -12.01 -2.21 -4.62
N ILE A 287 -12.86 -2.29 -3.62
CA ILE A 287 -12.53 -2.06 -2.21
C ILE A 287 -12.53 -3.41 -1.48
N ARG A 288 -11.42 -3.77 -0.83
CA ARG A 288 -11.35 -4.94 0.06
C ARG A 288 -11.54 -4.50 1.51
N VAL A 289 -12.62 -4.93 2.14
CA VAL A 289 -12.90 -4.66 3.56
C VAL A 289 -12.32 -5.78 4.41
N LEU A 290 -11.35 -5.47 5.27
CA LEU A 290 -10.73 -6.42 6.20
C LEU A 290 -11.52 -6.57 7.49
N GLY A 291 -12.18 -5.50 7.92
CA GLY A 291 -12.95 -5.52 9.13
C GLY A 291 -13.84 -4.30 9.27
N VAL A 292 -14.95 -4.46 9.96
CA VAL A 292 -15.97 -3.44 10.17
C VAL A 292 -16.63 -3.60 11.53
N LYS A 293 -16.96 -2.50 12.20
CA LYS A 293 -17.80 -2.51 13.40
C LYS A 293 -19.26 -2.77 13.02
N LYS A 294 -19.97 -3.53 13.83
CA LYS A 294 -21.40 -3.80 13.63
C LYS A 294 -22.22 -2.50 13.49
N THR A 295 -21.86 -1.47 14.23
CA THR A 295 -22.49 -0.14 14.16
C THR A 295 -22.29 0.58 12.82
N PHE A 296 -21.31 0.17 12.01
CA PHE A 296 -21.05 0.73 10.69
C PHE A 296 -21.70 -0.06 9.54
N LEU A 297 -22.23 -1.26 9.79
CA LEU A 297 -22.84 -2.10 8.75
C LEU A 297 -23.92 -1.41 7.92
N PRO A 298 -24.83 -0.59 8.50
CA PRO A 298 -25.84 0.14 7.71
C PRO A 298 -25.24 1.04 6.64
N TYR A 299 -24.03 1.58 6.88
CA TYR A 299 -23.34 2.48 5.96
C TYR A 299 -22.69 1.78 4.77
N LEU A 300 -22.44 0.46 4.85
CA LEU A 300 -21.93 -0.32 3.71
C LEU A 300 -22.89 -0.26 2.51
N LYS A 301 -24.19 -0.15 2.73
CA LYS A 301 -25.18 -0.02 1.66
C LYS A 301 -25.04 1.28 0.85
N GLN A 302 -24.35 2.28 1.39
CA GLN A 302 -24.09 3.56 0.71
C GLN A 302 -22.85 3.51 -0.17
N ILE A 303 -22.05 2.45 -0.09
CA ILE A 303 -20.88 2.24 -0.96
C ILE A 303 -21.39 1.83 -2.34
N LYS A 304 -21.27 2.74 -3.31
CA LYS A 304 -21.76 2.53 -4.70
C LYS A 304 -20.70 1.92 -5.63
N VAL A 305 -19.48 1.73 -5.15
CA VAL A 305 -18.38 1.15 -5.92
C VAL A 305 -18.17 -0.32 -5.55
N PRO A 306 -17.62 -1.12 -6.46
CA PRO A 306 -17.37 -2.54 -6.19
C PRO A 306 -16.56 -2.76 -4.91
N TYR A 307 -17.07 -3.61 -3.99
CA TYR A 307 -16.34 -3.98 -2.79
C TYR A 307 -16.50 -5.48 -2.47
N LEU A 308 -15.49 -6.03 -1.81
CA LEU A 308 -15.44 -7.41 -1.36
C LEU A 308 -15.22 -7.48 0.15
N MET A 309 -16.06 -8.27 0.82
CA MET A 309 -15.92 -8.55 2.26
C MET A 309 -14.97 -9.73 2.52
N SER A 310 -14.85 -10.65 1.58
CA SER A 310 -13.89 -11.76 1.62
C SER A 310 -13.56 -12.22 0.19
N PHE A 311 -12.57 -13.11 0.05
CA PHE A 311 -12.28 -13.78 -1.21
C PHE A 311 -12.91 -15.20 -1.25
N ALA A 312 -13.96 -15.44 -0.48
CA ALA A 312 -14.72 -16.68 -0.52
C ALA A 312 -15.75 -16.67 -1.67
N PRO A 313 -16.10 -17.84 -2.22
CA PRO A 313 -17.08 -17.95 -3.31
C PRO A 313 -18.44 -17.30 -3.04
N SER A 314 -18.90 -17.31 -1.77
CA SER A 314 -20.13 -16.62 -1.36
C SER A 314 -20.06 -15.10 -1.57
N SER A 315 -18.90 -14.49 -1.29
CA SER A 315 -18.67 -13.06 -1.53
C SER A 315 -18.63 -12.75 -3.03
N TYR A 316 -18.13 -13.64 -3.88
CA TYR A 316 -18.14 -13.47 -5.33
C TYR A 316 -19.55 -13.50 -5.91
N LYS A 317 -20.42 -14.39 -5.42
CA LYS A 317 -21.84 -14.41 -5.79
C LYS A 317 -22.53 -13.08 -5.46
N SER A 318 -22.32 -12.58 -4.25
CA SER A 318 -22.83 -11.27 -3.82
C SER A 318 -22.26 -10.12 -4.63
N PHE A 319 -20.96 -10.15 -4.94
CA PHE A 319 -20.30 -9.13 -5.75
C PHE A 319 -20.91 -9.02 -7.14
N ILE A 320 -21.06 -10.13 -7.87
CA ILE A 320 -21.65 -10.14 -9.21
C ILE A 320 -23.09 -9.63 -9.18
N LYS A 321 -23.88 -10.03 -8.18
CA LYS A 321 -25.27 -9.55 -8.02
C LYS A 321 -25.34 -8.04 -7.80
N ASN A 322 -24.47 -7.49 -6.99
CA ASN A 322 -24.50 -6.08 -6.60
C ASN A 322 -23.76 -5.16 -7.60
N PHE A 323 -22.81 -5.69 -8.35
CA PHE A 323 -21.95 -4.95 -9.28
C PHE A 323 -21.80 -5.69 -10.64
N PRO A 324 -22.90 -5.89 -11.38
CA PRO A 324 -22.90 -6.73 -12.61
C PRO A 324 -22.02 -6.17 -13.73
N SER A 325 -21.78 -4.86 -13.77
CA SER A 325 -20.89 -4.21 -14.74
C SER A 325 -19.40 -4.28 -14.39
N SER A 326 -19.06 -4.75 -13.20
CA SER A 326 -17.66 -4.86 -12.78
C SER A 326 -17.00 -6.09 -13.39
N ARG A 327 -15.77 -5.89 -13.90
CA ARG A 327 -14.96 -6.98 -14.48
C ARG A 327 -14.00 -7.64 -13.47
N GLU A 328 -14.05 -7.26 -12.20
CA GLU A 328 -13.14 -7.78 -11.17
C GLU A 328 -13.48 -9.23 -10.78
N VAL A 329 -14.77 -9.57 -10.77
CA VAL A 329 -15.28 -10.94 -10.57
C VAL A 329 -16.35 -11.22 -11.63
N ARG A 330 -16.19 -12.30 -12.38
CA ARG A 330 -17.12 -12.74 -13.42
C ARG A 330 -17.33 -14.25 -13.32
N LYS A 331 -18.28 -14.79 -14.07
CA LYS A 331 -18.41 -16.22 -14.33
C LYS A 331 -18.07 -16.53 -15.79
N ASN A 332 -17.44 -17.68 -16.03
CA ASN A 332 -17.30 -18.24 -17.38
C ASN A 332 -18.57 -19.02 -17.77
N ASN A 333 -18.58 -19.57 -18.97
CA ASN A 333 -19.70 -20.37 -19.49
C ASN A 333 -19.98 -21.63 -18.65
N ASN A 334 -18.98 -22.14 -17.94
CA ASN A 334 -19.09 -23.31 -17.06
C ASN A 334 -19.54 -22.94 -15.64
N GLY A 335 -19.84 -21.68 -15.35
CA GLY A 335 -20.26 -21.19 -14.04
C GLY A 335 -19.15 -20.97 -13.04
N GLU A 336 -17.87 -21.13 -13.42
CA GLU A 336 -16.69 -20.89 -12.57
C GLU A 336 -16.38 -19.40 -12.42
N PHE A 337 -15.82 -19.00 -11.27
CA PHE A 337 -15.42 -17.61 -11.06
C PHE A 337 -14.10 -17.28 -11.73
N ILE A 338 -14.13 -16.24 -12.58
CA ILE A 338 -12.95 -15.60 -13.15
C ILE A 338 -12.67 -14.34 -12.33
N LEU A 339 -11.48 -14.28 -11.74
CA LEU A 339 -11.03 -13.18 -10.88
C LEU A 339 -10.05 -12.29 -11.64
N SER A 340 -10.10 -10.99 -11.40
CA SER A 340 -9.09 -10.07 -11.92
C SER A 340 -7.70 -10.39 -11.39
N LYS A 341 -6.68 -9.99 -12.13
CA LYS A 341 -5.28 -10.21 -11.73
C LYS A 341 -4.96 -9.55 -10.38
N SER A 342 -5.52 -8.37 -10.11
CA SER A 342 -5.35 -7.70 -8.82
C SER A 342 -5.88 -8.54 -7.65
N ILE A 343 -7.06 -9.15 -7.79
CA ILE A 343 -7.60 -10.07 -6.78
C ILE A 343 -6.68 -11.29 -6.60
N LEU A 344 -6.25 -11.91 -7.70
CA LEU A 344 -5.36 -13.07 -7.66
C LEU A 344 -4.02 -12.75 -7.00
N ASN A 345 -3.41 -11.59 -7.32
CA ASN A 345 -2.18 -11.13 -6.69
C ASN A 345 -2.34 -10.96 -5.17
N ASN A 346 -3.46 -10.41 -4.72
CA ASN A 346 -3.73 -10.24 -3.28
C ASN A 346 -3.94 -11.57 -2.56
N ILE A 347 -4.65 -12.51 -3.18
CA ILE A 347 -4.84 -13.87 -2.64
C ILE A 347 -3.49 -14.56 -2.53
N PHE A 348 -2.70 -14.58 -3.61
CA PHE A 348 -1.39 -15.23 -3.65
C PHE A 348 -0.43 -14.62 -2.63
N ALA A 349 -0.32 -13.29 -2.57
CA ALA A 349 0.55 -12.61 -1.61
C ALA A 349 0.18 -12.95 -0.16
N SER A 350 -1.14 -13.02 0.15
CA SER A 350 -1.59 -13.35 1.48
C SER A 350 -1.32 -14.81 1.85
N ASN A 351 -1.55 -15.74 0.92
CA ASN A 351 -1.31 -17.17 1.15
C ASN A 351 0.20 -17.44 1.27
N LEU A 352 1.04 -16.81 0.44
CA LEU A 352 2.49 -16.90 0.55
C LEU A 352 3.01 -16.38 1.89
N TYR A 353 2.52 -15.23 2.34
CA TYR A 353 2.85 -14.70 3.66
C TYR A 353 2.45 -15.69 4.77
N ASN A 354 1.23 -16.19 4.74
CA ASN A 354 0.71 -17.11 5.77
C ASN A 354 1.48 -18.42 5.80
N HIS A 355 1.89 -18.94 4.65
CA HIS A 355 2.72 -20.15 4.54
C HIS A 355 4.05 -19.96 5.30
N PHE A 356 4.80 -18.90 5.01
CA PHE A 356 6.09 -18.65 5.67
C PHE A 356 5.98 -18.17 7.12
N ALA A 357 4.86 -17.55 7.49
CA ALA A 357 4.59 -17.15 8.88
C ALA A 357 4.01 -18.28 9.75
N ASN A 358 3.83 -19.50 9.18
CA ASN A 358 3.15 -20.62 9.83
C ASN A 358 1.76 -20.25 10.38
N ASN A 359 1.03 -19.40 9.64
CA ASN A 359 -0.34 -19.06 9.96
C ASN A 359 -1.30 -20.06 9.30
N LYS A 360 -2.31 -20.52 10.05
CA LYS A 360 -3.36 -21.40 9.50
C LYS A 360 -4.40 -20.66 8.63
N LEU A 361 -4.24 -19.35 8.43
CA LEU A 361 -5.17 -18.55 7.63
C LEU A 361 -4.99 -18.84 6.15
N VAL A 362 -6.09 -19.13 5.47
CA VAL A 362 -6.16 -19.25 4.01
C VAL A 362 -7.03 -18.09 3.50
N GLU A 363 -6.48 -17.25 2.65
CA GLU A 363 -7.14 -16.00 2.23
C GLU A 363 -8.51 -16.25 1.58
N ASN A 364 -8.63 -17.31 0.79
CA ASN A 364 -9.87 -17.66 0.10
C ASN A 364 -11.02 -18.04 1.03
N THR A 365 -10.72 -18.42 2.28
CA THR A 365 -11.73 -18.81 3.28
C THR A 365 -11.84 -17.83 4.42
N THR A 366 -10.87 -16.92 4.56
CA THR A 366 -10.87 -15.94 5.66
C THR A 366 -11.90 -14.86 5.43
N GLN A 367 -12.78 -14.70 6.40
CA GLN A 367 -13.86 -13.71 6.35
C GLN A 367 -13.43 -12.35 6.93
N THR A 368 -14.19 -11.33 6.56
CA THR A 368 -14.09 -9.99 7.18
C THR A 368 -14.36 -10.07 8.67
N LEU A 369 -13.60 -9.30 9.45
CA LEU A 369 -13.80 -9.17 10.89
C LEU A 369 -15.04 -8.31 11.17
N PHE A 370 -15.96 -8.83 11.98
CA PHE A 370 -17.10 -8.08 12.53
C PHE A 370 -16.88 -7.89 14.03
N ILE A 371 -16.82 -6.64 14.51
CA ILE A 371 -16.58 -6.29 15.92
C ILE A 371 -17.67 -5.33 16.41
#